data_d31e74f6944257ec26ccc5c56cf3b377
#
_entry.id   d31e74f6944257ec26ccc5c56cf3b377
#
_cell.length_a   1.000
_cell.length_b   1.000
_cell.length_c   1.000
_cell.angle_alpha   90.00
_cell.angle_beta   90.00
_cell.angle_gamma   90.00
#
_symmetry.space_group_name_H-M   'P 1'
#
loop_
_entity.id
_entity.type
_entity.pdbx_description
1 polymer ?
#
loop_
_entity_poly.entity_id
_entity_poly.type
_entity_poly.pdbx_seq_one_letter_code
_entity_poly.pdbx_strand_id
1 'polypeptide(L)'
;PVVIVPVYRKEGLVVQDMAQIDMSIAQENIWLETDALGLGGVWIGIAPMQDRMDLVHDILKLPENVEVFSLFALGYPAESRKQQDRFDESRIYFVE
;
A
#
# COMPACT_ATOMS: atom_id res chain seq x y z
N PRO A 1 -16.50 7.81 1.63
CA PRO A 1 -15.07 7.52 1.55
C PRO A 1 -14.60 6.74 2.78
N VAL A 2 -13.60 5.92 2.56
CA VAL A 2 -12.99 5.05 3.58
C VAL A 2 -11.47 5.15 3.45
N VAL A 3 -10.78 5.03 4.57
CA VAL A 3 -9.32 4.87 4.56
C VAL A 3 -9.00 3.51 5.18
N ILE A 4 -8.34 2.67 4.41
CA ILE A 4 -7.79 1.40 4.90
C ILE A 4 -6.37 1.70 5.39
N VAL A 5 -6.03 1.20 6.57
CA VAL A 5 -4.72 1.39 7.19
C VAL A 5 -4.06 0.03 7.37
N PRO A 6 -3.30 -0.46 6.39
CA PRO A 6 -2.56 -1.70 6.56
C PRO A 6 -1.48 -1.55 7.63
N VAL A 7 -1.44 -2.50 8.52
CA VAL A 7 -0.46 -2.53 9.63
C VAL A 7 0.18 -3.91 9.70
N TYR A 8 1.37 -3.99 10.28
CA TYR A 8 2.07 -5.25 10.46
C TYR A 8 2.70 -5.31 11.86
N ARG A 9 2.97 -6.53 12.32
CA ARG A 9 3.59 -6.73 13.64
C ARG A 9 5.04 -6.27 13.62
N LYS A 10 5.45 -5.54 14.66
CA LYS A 10 6.83 -5.07 14.82
C LYS A 10 7.83 -6.20 15.00
N GLU A 11 7.38 -7.33 15.53
CA GLU A 11 8.24 -8.45 15.87
C GLU A 11 7.47 -9.76 15.83
N GLY A 12 8.17 -10.85 15.94
CA GLY A 12 7.58 -12.18 15.96
C GLY A 12 7.24 -12.74 14.58
N LEU A 13 7.80 -12.15 13.52
CA LEU A 13 7.66 -12.68 12.15
C LEU A 13 8.83 -13.63 11.84
N VAL A 14 8.60 -14.57 10.94
CA VAL A 14 9.63 -15.53 10.52
C VAL A 14 10.84 -14.80 9.92
N VAL A 15 10.58 -13.81 9.06
CA VAL A 15 11.61 -12.93 8.50
C VAL A 15 11.10 -11.50 8.61
N GLN A 16 11.55 -10.77 9.64
CA GLN A 16 11.05 -9.45 9.94
C GLN A 16 11.30 -8.44 8.81
N ASP A 17 12.44 -8.53 8.15
CA ASP A 17 12.81 -7.63 7.07
C ASP A 17 11.90 -7.74 5.84
N MET A 18 11.16 -8.83 5.72
CA MET A 18 10.20 -9.03 4.62
C MET A 18 8.84 -8.37 4.87
N ALA A 19 8.58 -7.88 6.06
CA ALA A 19 7.27 -7.39 6.45
C ALA A 19 6.74 -6.30 5.50
N GLN A 20 7.55 -5.30 5.19
CA GLN A 20 7.13 -4.21 4.31
C GLN A 20 6.98 -4.67 2.85
N ILE A 21 7.76 -5.64 2.43
CA ILE A 21 7.63 -6.24 1.10
C ILE A 21 6.30 -6.99 1.00
N ASP A 22 5.98 -7.81 1.99
CA ASP A 22 4.70 -8.53 2.05
C ASP A 22 3.52 -7.56 2.07
N MET A 23 3.63 -6.47 2.82
CA MET A 23 2.58 -5.45 2.88
C MET A 23 2.40 -4.73 1.56
N SER A 24 3.46 -4.55 0.78
CA SER A 24 3.38 -3.96 -0.57
C SER A 24 2.55 -4.84 -1.50
N ILE A 25 2.73 -6.15 -1.41
CA ILE A 25 1.95 -7.12 -2.20
C ILE A 25 0.48 -7.08 -1.78
N ALA A 26 0.22 -7.08 -0.48
CA ALA A 26 -1.14 -6.99 0.05
C ALA A 26 -1.83 -5.69 -0.40
N GLN A 27 -1.11 -4.58 -0.36
CA GLN A 27 -1.63 -3.28 -0.77
C GLN A 27 -1.96 -3.24 -2.26
N GLU A 28 -1.12 -3.84 -3.10
CA GLU A 28 -1.38 -3.92 -4.54
C GLU A 28 -2.65 -4.73 -4.81
N ASN A 29 -2.85 -5.84 -4.11
CA ASN A 29 -4.06 -6.65 -4.24
C ASN A 29 -5.32 -5.85 -3.85
N ILE A 30 -5.24 -5.04 -2.78
CA ILE A 30 -6.33 -4.14 -2.39
C ILE A 30 -6.63 -3.14 -3.50
N TRP A 31 -5.61 -2.58 -4.11
CA TRP A 31 -5.76 -1.58 -5.17
C TRP A 31 -6.38 -2.18 -6.43
N LEU A 32 -5.91 -3.35 -6.84
CA LEU A 32 -6.47 -4.05 -7.99
C LEU A 32 -7.94 -4.39 -7.78
N GLU A 33 -8.31 -4.87 -6.60
CA GLU A 33 -9.71 -5.16 -6.28
C GLU A 33 -10.56 -3.88 -6.23
N THR A 34 -10.02 -2.79 -5.71
CA THR A 34 -10.68 -1.48 -5.70
C THR A 34 -11.06 -1.08 -7.12
N ASP A 35 -10.12 -1.19 -8.05
CA ASP A 35 -10.36 -0.89 -9.47
C ASP A 35 -11.40 -1.83 -10.09
N ALA A 36 -11.29 -3.12 -9.81
CA ALA A 36 -12.22 -4.13 -10.32
C ALA A 36 -13.66 -3.89 -9.86
N LEU A 37 -13.85 -3.31 -8.68
CA LEU A 37 -15.16 -2.96 -8.14
C LEU A 37 -15.69 -1.62 -8.65
N GLY A 38 -14.98 -0.94 -9.53
CA GLY A 38 -15.38 0.38 -10.05
C GLY A 38 -15.19 1.52 -9.07
N LEU A 39 -14.38 1.31 -8.01
CA LEU A 39 -14.04 2.33 -7.04
C LEU A 39 -12.74 3.03 -7.43
N GLY A 40 -12.48 4.17 -6.84
CA GLY A 40 -11.21 4.88 -6.97
C GLY A 40 -10.43 4.79 -5.67
N GLY A 41 -9.10 4.69 -5.77
CA GLY A 41 -8.26 4.62 -4.60
C GLY A 41 -6.88 5.21 -4.84
N VAL A 42 -6.24 5.61 -3.75
CA VAL A 42 -4.87 6.13 -3.80
C VAL A 42 -4.06 5.60 -2.63
N TRP A 43 -2.88 5.09 -2.94
CA TRP A 43 -1.88 4.67 -1.96
C TRP A 43 -1.12 5.90 -1.47
N ILE A 44 -1.23 6.19 -0.18
CA ILE A 44 -0.47 7.26 0.46
C ILE A 44 0.72 6.62 1.17
N GLY A 45 1.93 6.95 0.73
CA GLY A 45 3.16 6.37 1.24
C GLY A 45 3.47 6.84 2.67
N ILE A 46 3.51 5.89 3.60
CA ILE A 46 3.89 6.11 4.99
C ILE A 46 5.20 5.39 5.29
N ALA A 47 5.21 4.05 5.26
CA ALA A 47 6.46 3.29 5.32
C ALA A 47 7.26 3.50 4.02
N PRO A 48 8.58 3.47 4.05
CA PRO A 48 9.45 3.14 5.19
C PRO A 48 9.88 4.35 6.04
N MET A 49 9.23 5.50 5.89
CA MET A 49 9.61 6.72 6.62
C MET A 49 9.13 6.66 8.06
N GLN A 50 10.04 6.39 8.98
CA GLN A 50 9.71 6.11 10.37
C GLN A 50 8.99 7.26 11.06
N ASP A 51 9.32 8.50 10.75
CA ASP A 51 8.64 9.69 11.28
C ASP A 51 7.15 9.71 10.91
N ARG A 52 6.82 9.36 9.68
CA ARG A 52 5.43 9.27 9.22
C ARG A 52 4.71 8.09 9.85
N MET A 53 5.39 6.95 9.95
CA MET A 53 4.83 5.73 10.57
C MET A 53 4.45 6.03 12.02
N ASP A 54 5.33 6.66 12.77
CA ASP A 54 5.10 7.02 14.18
C ASP A 54 3.97 8.04 14.31
N LEU A 55 3.93 9.04 13.45
CA LEU A 55 2.90 10.07 13.47
C LEU A 55 1.51 9.47 13.26
N VAL A 56 1.34 8.64 12.25
CA VAL A 56 0.04 7.99 11.97
C VAL A 56 -0.34 7.04 13.09
N HIS A 57 0.64 6.27 13.60
CA HIS A 57 0.43 5.37 14.73
C HIS A 57 -0.13 6.13 15.94
N ASP A 58 0.46 7.28 16.27
CA ASP A 58 0.05 8.09 17.41
C ASP A 58 -1.32 8.73 17.22
N ILE A 59 -1.59 9.26 16.03
CA ILE A 59 -2.89 9.87 15.71
C ILE A 59 -4.01 8.86 15.82
N LEU A 60 -3.80 7.65 15.33
CA LEU A 60 -4.80 6.57 15.34
C LEU A 60 -4.82 5.78 16.64
N LYS A 61 -3.89 6.04 17.56
CA LYS A 61 -3.76 5.33 18.84
C LYS A 61 -3.74 3.81 18.67
N LEU A 62 -2.91 3.35 17.74
CA LEU A 62 -2.79 1.93 17.44
C LEU A 62 -2.06 1.18 18.55
N PRO A 63 -2.24 -0.15 18.66
CA PRO A 63 -1.48 -0.96 19.62
C PRO A 63 0.03 -0.84 19.40
N GLU A 64 0.81 -0.91 20.49
CA GLU A 64 2.27 -0.75 20.42
C GLU A 64 2.98 -1.81 19.59
N ASN A 65 2.37 -2.99 19.46
CA ASN A 65 2.98 -4.12 18.75
C ASN A 65 2.82 -4.08 17.22
N VAL A 66 2.24 -3.01 16.68
CA VAL A 66 2.06 -2.87 15.22
C VAL A 66 2.71 -1.61 14.69
N GLU A 67 3.08 -1.65 13.42
CA GLU A 67 3.54 -0.50 12.66
C GLU A 67 2.61 -0.23 11.48
N VAL A 68 2.48 1.05 11.13
CA VAL A 68 1.68 1.48 9.98
C VAL A 68 2.50 1.28 8.71
N PHE A 69 1.90 0.61 7.73
CA PHE A 69 2.54 0.45 6.42
C PHE A 69 2.17 1.58 5.47
N SER A 70 0.88 1.86 5.31
CA SER A 70 0.38 2.85 4.36
C SER A 70 -0.97 3.37 4.80
N LEU A 71 -1.47 4.36 4.08
CA LEU A 71 -2.87 4.74 4.09
C LEU A 71 -3.40 4.53 2.67
N PHE A 72 -4.56 3.95 2.56
CA PHE A 72 -5.23 3.76 1.27
C PHE A 72 -6.61 4.38 1.33
N ALA A 73 -6.75 5.55 0.71
CA ALA A 73 -8.03 6.25 0.64
C ALA A 73 -8.81 5.74 -0.57
N LEU A 74 -10.06 5.32 -0.35
CA LEU A 74 -10.91 4.82 -1.42
C LEU A 74 -12.34 5.36 -1.32
N GLY A 75 -13.00 5.40 -2.47
CA GLY A 75 -14.37 5.86 -2.56
C GLY A 75 -14.87 5.76 -4.00
N TYR A 76 -16.02 6.36 -4.25
CA TYR A 76 -16.56 6.43 -5.60
C TYR A 76 -15.82 7.52 -6.38
N PRO A 77 -15.24 7.20 -7.56
CA PRO A 77 -14.50 8.19 -8.33
C PRO A 77 -15.42 9.26 -8.89
N ALA A 78 -14.97 10.52 -8.82
CA ALA A 78 -15.71 11.66 -9.38
C ALA A 78 -15.46 11.84 -10.89
N GLU A 79 -14.38 11.25 -11.40
CA GLU A 79 -13.99 11.34 -12.79
C GLU A 79 -13.37 10.03 -13.26
N SER A 80 -13.35 9.82 -14.57
CA SER A 80 -12.66 8.69 -15.17
C SER A 80 -11.47 9.21 -15.98
N ARG A 81 -10.33 8.54 -15.84
CA ARG A 81 -9.12 8.87 -16.59
C ARG A 81 -8.74 7.74 -17.52
N LYS A 82 -8.23 8.11 -18.68
CA LYS A 82 -7.70 7.14 -19.62
C LYS A 82 -6.46 6.49 -19.02
N GLN A 83 -6.39 5.17 -19.13
CA GLN A 83 -5.22 4.41 -18.70
C GLN A 83 -4.01 4.80 -19.56
N GLN A 84 -2.88 5.04 -18.93
CA GLN A 84 -1.62 5.31 -19.62
C GLN A 84 -0.98 4.00 -20.06
N ASP A 85 -0.47 3.98 -21.28
CA ASP A 85 0.36 2.89 -21.77
C ASP A 85 1.78 3.09 -21.24
N ARG A 86 2.20 2.22 -20.33
CA ARG A 86 3.53 2.27 -19.73
C ARG A 86 4.40 1.09 -20.15
N PHE A 87 3.91 0.28 -21.09
CA PHE A 87 4.69 -0.84 -21.58
C PHE A 87 5.91 -0.34 -22.36
N ASP A 88 7.06 -0.85 -22.01
CA ASP A 88 8.34 -0.49 -22.63
C ASP A 88 9.14 -1.76 -22.92
N GLU A 89 9.09 -2.19 -24.19
CA GLU A 89 9.74 -3.41 -24.63
C GLU A 89 11.27 -3.35 -24.45
N SER A 90 11.86 -2.15 -24.47
CA SER A 90 13.31 -2.00 -24.29
C SER A 90 13.80 -2.43 -22.91
N ARG A 91 12.89 -2.60 -21.95
CA ARG A 91 13.21 -3.06 -20.60
C ARG A 91 13.11 -4.57 -20.43
N ILE A 92 12.83 -5.29 -21.50
CA ILE A 92 12.71 -6.75 -21.46
C ILE A 92 14.00 -7.35 -22.02
N TYR A 93 14.61 -8.21 -21.24
CA TYR A 93 15.85 -8.90 -21.58
C TYR A 93 15.66 -10.40 -21.43
N PHE A 94 16.20 -11.13 -22.40
CA PHE A 94 16.19 -12.59 -22.35
C PHE A 94 17.59 -13.09 -22.02
N VAL A 95 17.67 -14.00 -21.06
CA VAL A 95 18.94 -14.64 -20.67
C VAL A 95 18.98 -16.01 -21.34
N GLU A 96 20.01 -16.22 -22.15
CA GLU A 96 20.21 -17.46 -22.89
C GLU A 96 21.30 -18.33 -22.25
#